data_fa76c9b23f9997a2b9a274f5183c14ad
#
_entry.id   fa76c9b23f9997a2b9a274f5183c14ad
#
_cell.length_a   1.000
_cell.length_b   1.000
_cell.length_c   1.000
_cell.angle_alpha   90.00
_cell.angle_beta   90.00
_cell.angle_gamma   90.00
#
_symmetry.space_group_name_H-M   'P 1'
#
loop_
_entity.id
_entity.type
_entity.pdbx_description
1 polymer ?
#
loop_
_entity_poly.entity_id
_entity_poly.type
_entity_poly.pdbx_seq_one_letter_code
_entity_poly.pdbx_strand_id
1 'polypeptide(L)'
;MKAIGPSSLGAAFVGIAPTLAARLAGALIASAIVCIVVPAAAAPRPEPAPPPAPSEAQGPASPASAVAVPTAPVSLSARKIYEQARSQLVQIRTVLKGRASQTSVGSGFFVTPQGHILTNFHVVSEAALKPEQHDLVYVTADGREAPLTILQLDVLHDLALLRAGDAAPSAASGAGKRFDALAFRPANEPLAQGERIYSLGNPLDVGFAVTQGTYNGLVKRSFYPQIFFGGALSAGMSGGPALDEEGHVVGVNVARRIDGEQVSFLVPGEFASALLARGKDAAPLVGSAYPIVDEQLLKHQATLTDRFIAQGWKEATHPRYRVPVPPDVFMRCWGTSTVSQTGGLDFERSDCVMDTRIFVGDFTTGTISLRHESYDGTKLGALRFASRYAASFRNESFVRLSSQHQTKPRCEEDYIDRDGLPLRAVVCMRAYKKLPQLYDVAVLVATLDQSQTGVQGRFDAQGVSFANAQRLARHYLDAYRWVAPH
;
A
#
# COMPACT_ATOMS: atom_id res chain seq x y z
N MET A 1 34.29 -15.68 -27.75
CA MET A 1 33.37 -14.54 -27.68
C MET A 1 32.32 -14.70 -28.78
N LYS A 2 31.18 -15.30 -28.46
CA LYS A 2 30.01 -15.30 -29.36
C LYS A 2 28.96 -14.45 -28.69
N ALA A 3 28.59 -13.36 -29.31
CA ALA A 3 27.47 -12.51 -28.92
C ALA A 3 26.18 -13.35 -29.04
N ILE A 4 25.49 -13.53 -27.94
CA ILE A 4 24.16 -14.15 -27.94
C ILE A 4 23.19 -13.04 -28.38
N GLY A 5 22.65 -13.21 -29.59
CA GLY A 5 21.66 -12.31 -30.17
C GLY A 5 20.34 -12.35 -29.40
N PRO A 6 19.44 -11.41 -29.63
CA PRO A 6 18.21 -11.17 -28.81
C PRO A 6 17.08 -12.21 -29.00
N SER A 7 17.35 -13.39 -29.54
CA SER A 7 16.33 -14.34 -30.00
C SER A 7 15.99 -15.50 -29.05
N SER A 8 16.62 -15.67 -27.89
CA SER A 8 16.37 -16.84 -27.03
C SER A 8 15.32 -16.63 -25.89
N LEU A 9 14.95 -15.41 -25.57
CA LEU A 9 13.92 -15.11 -24.56
C LEU A 9 12.50 -14.92 -25.14
N GLY A 10 12.38 -14.85 -26.46
CA GLY A 10 11.09 -14.62 -27.13
C GLY A 10 10.34 -15.89 -27.59
N ALA A 11 10.96 -17.05 -27.56
CA ALA A 11 10.39 -18.27 -28.20
C ALA A 11 9.62 -19.20 -27.26
N ALA A 12 9.65 -19.00 -25.94
CA ALA A 12 9.01 -19.90 -24.97
C ALA A 12 7.53 -19.61 -24.67
N PHE A 13 6.93 -18.57 -25.26
CA PHE A 13 5.56 -18.14 -24.93
C PHE A 13 4.53 -18.28 -26.06
N VAL A 14 4.80 -19.05 -27.11
CA VAL A 14 3.81 -19.29 -28.18
C VAL A 14 3.42 -20.75 -28.21
N GLY A 15 2.19 -21.03 -27.78
CA GLY A 15 1.36 -22.11 -28.26
C GLY A 15 1.32 -23.41 -27.45
N ILE A 16 0.29 -23.59 -26.64
CA ILE A 16 -0.37 -24.88 -26.45
C ILE A 16 -1.88 -24.62 -26.45
N ALA A 17 -2.54 -24.94 -27.57
CA ALA A 17 -3.97 -25.14 -27.66
C ALA A 17 -4.32 -26.59 -27.20
N PRO A 18 -5.53 -26.87 -26.72
CA PRO A 18 -5.86 -28.14 -26.10
C PRO A 18 -6.31 -29.17 -27.16
N THR A 19 -5.74 -30.37 -27.13
CA THR A 19 -6.36 -31.54 -27.79
C THR A 19 -6.49 -32.69 -26.82
N LEU A 20 -7.74 -33.01 -26.60
CA LEU A 20 -8.48 -34.27 -26.48
C LEU A 20 -7.76 -35.58 -26.11
N ALA A 21 -8.25 -36.14 -25.04
CA ALA A 21 -8.61 -37.54 -24.74
C ALA A 21 -7.79 -38.73 -25.36
N ALA A 22 -7.30 -39.57 -24.45
CA ALA A 22 -7.41 -41.03 -24.63
C ALA A 22 -7.32 -41.75 -23.27
N ARG A 23 -8.26 -42.69 -23.13
CA ARG A 23 -8.43 -43.62 -22.03
C ARG A 23 -7.28 -44.63 -21.97
N LEU A 24 -6.93 -45.09 -20.75
CA LEU A 24 -6.62 -46.50 -20.53
C LEU A 24 -6.79 -46.85 -19.05
N ALA A 25 -7.58 -47.89 -18.82
CA ALA A 25 -7.84 -48.54 -17.55
C ALA A 25 -6.70 -49.51 -17.20
N GLY A 26 -6.47 -49.71 -15.91
CA GLY A 26 -5.65 -50.84 -15.48
C GLY A 26 -5.23 -50.85 -14.01
N ALA A 27 -5.86 -51.76 -13.28
CA ALA A 27 -5.40 -52.54 -12.13
C ALA A 27 -5.29 -51.86 -10.74
N LEU A 28 -6.28 -52.15 -9.93
CA LEU A 28 -6.29 -52.16 -8.47
C LEU A 28 -5.26 -53.16 -7.92
N ILE A 29 -4.36 -52.68 -7.06
CA ILE A 29 -3.69 -53.53 -6.05
C ILE A 29 -4.01 -52.92 -4.68
N ALA A 30 -4.88 -53.62 -3.95
CA ALA A 30 -5.22 -53.33 -2.58
C ALA A 30 -4.10 -53.82 -1.66
N SER A 31 -3.33 -52.93 -1.04
CA SER A 31 -2.48 -53.26 0.11
C SER A 31 -3.16 -52.80 1.37
N ALA A 32 -3.66 -53.73 2.13
CA ALA A 32 -4.21 -53.51 3.47
C ALA A 32 -3.06 -53.16 4.44
N ILE A 33 -3.00 -51.92 4.86
CA ILE A 33 -2.15 -51.49 6.00
C ILE A 33 -3.03 -51.59 7.26
N VAL A 34 -2.68 -52.59 8.10
CA VAL A 34 -3.25 -52.73 9.43
C VAL A 34 -2.66 -51.65 10.32
N CYS A 35 -3.46 -50.64 10.62
CA CYS A 35 -3.12 -49.63 11.65
C CYS A 35 -3.37 -50.25 13.04
N ILE A 36 -2.29 -50.60 13.77
CA ILE A 36 -2.36 -50.90 15.17
C ILE A 36 -2.54 -49.56 15.93
N VAL A 37 -3.75 -49.36 16.44
CA VAL A 37 -4.06 -48.25 17.34
C VAL A 37 -3.56 -48.58 18.72
N VAL A 38 -2.47 -47.96 19.15
CA VAL A 38 -2.01 -47.97 20.55
C VAL A 38 -2.79 -46.86 21.28
N PRO A 39 -3.53 -47.16 22.34
CA PRO A 39 -4.20 -46.13 23.11
C PRO A 39 -3.17 -45.29 23.87
N ALA A 40 -3.05 -43.99 23.56
CA ALA A 40 -2.29 -43.04 24.34
C ALA A 40 -2.98 -42.84 25.69
N ALA A 41 -2.28 -43.20 26.76
CA ALA A 41 -2.69 -42.94 28.13
C ALA A 41 -2.80 -41.41 28.32
N ALA A 42 -3.99 -40.95 28.68
CA ALA A 42 -4.26 -39.53 28.99
C ALA A 42 -3.45 -39.12 30.23
N ALA A 43 -2.60 -38.10 30.09
CA ALA A 43 -1.98 -37.45 31.23
C ALA A 43 -3.07 -36.78 32.11
N PRO A 44 -2.93 -36.84 33.44
CA PRO A 44 -3.89 -36.22 34.34
C PRO A 44 -3.94 -34.68 34.14
N ARG A 45 -5.12 -34.13 34.02
CA ARG A 45 -5.37 -32.68 34.05
C ARG A 45 -4.87 -32.10 35.39
N PRO A 46 -4.17 -30.97 35.40
CA PRO A 46 -3.90 -30.26 36.64
C PRO A 46 -5.21 -29.80 37.28
N GLU A 47 -5.31 -30.04 38.57
CA GLU A 47 -6.44 -29.64 39.41
C GLU A 47 -6.56 -28.09 39.43
N PRO A 48 -7.73 -27.50 39.35
CA PRO A 48 -7.87 -26.06 39.45
C PRO A 48 -7.48 -25.56 40.84
N ALA A 49 -6.67 -24.50 40.88
CA ALA A 49 -6.26 -23.85 42.11
C ALA A 49 -7.49 -23.38 42.91
N PRO A 50 -7.45 -23.49 44.25
CA PRO A 50 -8.55 -23.06 45.11
C PRO A 50 -8.75 -21.54 44.98
N PRO A 51 -10.02 -21.06 45.10
CA PRO A 51 -10.31 -19.63 45.04
C PRO A 51 -9.63 -18.92 46.24
N PRO A 52 -9.14 -17.67 46.01
CA PRO A 52 -8.54 -16.86 47.06
C PRO A 52 -9.57 -16.58 48.16
N ALA A 53 -9.13 -16.64 49.41
CA ALA A 53 -9.93 -16.35 50.61
C ALA A 53 -10.52 -14.93 50.51
N PRO A 54 -11.74 -14.69 51.05
CA PRO A 54 -12.33 -13.36 51.03
C PRO A 54 -11.48 -12.39 51.83
N SER A 55 -11.01 -11.34 51.18
CA SER A 55 -10.35 -10.20 51.80
C SER A 55 -11.36 -9.48 52.73
N GLU A 56 -10.93 -9.24 53.95
CA GLU A 56 -11.70 -8.49 54.96
C GLU A 56 -12.13 -7.13 54.39
N ALA A 57 -13.39 -6.81 54.66
CA ALA A 57 -14.03 -5.56 54.26
C ALA A 57 -13.29 -4.36 54.86
N GLN A 58 -12.58 -3.61 54.02
CA GLN A 58 -12.13 -2.26 54.34
C GLN A 58 -13.34 -1.32 54.29
N GLY A 59 -13.53 -0.57 55.35
CA GLY A 59 -14.59 0.41 55.49
C GLY A 59 -14.59 1.48 54.38
N PRO A 60 -15.67 2.31 54.32
CA PRO A 60 -15.91 3.19 53.19
C PRO A 60 -14.78 4.19 53.02
N ALA A 61 -14.00 4.00 51.94
CA ALA A 61 -13.05 4.99 51.48
C ALA A 61 -13.80 6.25 51.08
N SER A 62 -13.39 7.38 51.62
CA SER A 62 -13.81 8.71 51.17
C SER A 62 -13.71 8.80 49.65
N PRO A 63 -14.59 9.50 48.95
CA PRO A 63 -14.54 9.64 47.52
C PRO A 63 -13.21 10.30 47.16
N ALA A 64 -12.29 9.51 46.55
CA ALA A 64 -11.11 10.06 45.92
C ALA A 64 -11.61 11.05 44.88
N SER A 65 -11.26 12.31 45.06
CA SER A 65 -11.46 13.36 44.08
C SER A 65 -10.91 12.84 42.76
N ALA A 66 -11.76 12.58 41.78
CA ALA A 66 -11.38 12.29 40.42
C ALA A 66 -10.48 13.45 39.96
N VAL A 67 -9.19 13.22 39.85
CA VAL A 67 -8.27 14.16 39.19
C VAL A 67 -8.79 14.26 37.77
N ALA A 68 -9.49 15.35 37.49
CA ALA A 68 -9.88 15.70 36.14
C ALA A 68 -8.57 15.77 35.33
N VAL A 69 -8.35 14.83 34.43
CA VAL A 69 -7.30 14.93 33.43
C VAL A 69 -7.57 16.25 32.70
N PRO A 70 -6.66 17.24 32.75
CA PRO A 70 -6.88 18.49 32.06
C PRO A 70 -6.96 18.17 30.56
N THR A 71 -8.16 18.12 30.02
CA THR A 71 -8.36 18.22 28.58
C THR A 71 -7.82 19.57 28.20
N ALA A 72 -6.68 19.60 27.50
CA ALA A 72 -6.12 20.84 26.97
C ALA A 72 -7.25 21.55 26.21
N PRO A 73 -7.55 22.82 26.52
CA PRO A 73 -8.66 23.50 25.90
C PRO A 73 -8.43 23.53 24.38
N VAL A 74 -9.46 23.13 23.61
CA VAL A 74 -9.45 23.27 22.15
C VAL A 74 -9.08 24.70 21.83
N SER A 75 -8.06 24.93 20.98
CA SER A 75 -7.63 26.30 20.67
C SER A 75 -8.79 27.10 20.09
N LEU A 76 -8.92 28.37 20.43
CA LEU A 76 -9.98 29.24 19.91
C LEU A 76 -9.98 29.26 18.38
N SER A 77 -8.80 29.16 17.74
CA SER A 77 -8.65 29.08 16.31
C SER A 77 -9.20 27.76 15.74
N ALA A 78 -8.92 26.61 16.35
CA ALA A 78 -9.48 25.32 15.88
C ALA A 78 -11.01 25.32 15.98
N ARG A 79 -11.57 25.89 17.05
CA ARG A 79 -13.01 26.04 17.18
C ARG A 79 -13.61 26.94 16.10
N LYS A 80 -12.98 28.09 15.83
CA LYS A 80 -13.40 29.01 14.79
C LYS A 80 -13.39 28.34 13.41
N ILE A 81 -12.29 27.67 13.04
CA ILE A 81 -12.16 26.96 11.77
C ILE A 81 -13.22 25.87 11.64
N TYR A 82 -13.46 25.09 12.70
CA TYR A 82 -14.51 24.08 12.70
C TYR A 82 -15.91 24.66 12.48
N GLU A 83 -16.25 25.72 13.19
CA GLU A 83 -17.57 26.40 13.08
C GLU A 83 -17.77 26.97 11.66
N GLN A 84 -16.73 27.52 11.06
CA GLN A 84 -16.77 28.07 9.69
C GLN A 84 -16.87 26.99 8.61
N ALA A 85 -16.14 25.87 8.77
CA ALA A 85 -16.06 24.82 7.75
C ALA A 85 -17.18 23.78 7.85
N ARG A 86 -17.89 23.70 8.96
CA ARG A 86 -18.83 22.61 9.26
C ARG A 86 -19.89 22.38 8.20
N SER A 87 -20.44 23.45 7.60
CA SER A 87 -21.48 23.37 6.56
C SER A 87 -20.95 22.83 5.23
N GLN A 88 -19.62 22.91 5.02
CA GLN A 88 -18.97 22.42 3.82
C GLN A 88 -18.48 20.96 3.94
N LEU A 89 -18.51 20.36 5.14
CA LEU A 89 -18.07 18.98 5.38
C LEU A 89 -19.20 17.99 5.09
N VAL A 90 -18.81 16.86 4.53
CA VAL A 90 -19.69 15.72 4.31
C VAL A 90 -19.00 14.42 4.71
N GLN A 91 -19.80 13.48 5.24
CA GLN A 91 -19.41 12.09 5.32
C GLN A 91 -19.72 11.43 3.98
N ILE A 92 -18.80 10.62 3.47
CA ILE A 92 -18.98 9.83 2.27
C ILE A 92 -19.18 8.37 2.70
N ARG A 93 -20.23 7.74 2.20
CA ARG A 93 -20.53 6.33 2.45
C ARG A 93 -20.65 5.57 1.14
N THR A 94 -19.96 4.45 1.05
CA THR A 94 -20.20 3.42 0.05
C THR A 94 -21.12 2.38 0.65
N VAL A 95 -22.25 2.11 0.02
CA VAL A 95 -23.28 1.21 0.53
C VAL A 95 -23.59 0.10 -0.48
N LEU A 96 -23.90 -1.10 0.03
CA LEU A 96 -24.35 -2.21 -0.81
C LEU A 96 -25.75 -1.95 -1.35
N LYS A 97 -25.94 -2.09 -2.66
CA LYS A 97 -27.24 -1.95 -3.31
C LYS A 97 -28.26 -2.93 -2.71
N GLY A 98 -29.44 -2.39 -2.40
CA GLY A 98 -30.56 -3.16 -1.88
C GLY A 98 -30.40 -3.67 -0.44
N ARG A 99 -29.33 -3.35 0.28
CA ARG A 99 -29.11 -3.80 1.66
C ARG A 99 -28.88 -2.66 2.66
N ALA A 100 -28.68 -1.43 2.21
CA ALA A 100 -28.33 -0.26 3.03
C ALA A 100 -27.14 -0.49 4.00
N SER A 101 -26.35 -1.55 3.77
CA SER A 101 -25.17 -1.85 4.57
C SER A 101 -23.97 -1.09 4.03
N GLN A 102 -23.30 -0.37 4.89
CA GLN A 102 -22.12 0.43 4.57
C GLN A 102 -20.90 -0.49 4.46
N THR A 103 -20.12 -0.33 3.38
CA THR A 103 -18.87 -1.08 3.13
C THR A 103 -17.63 -0.21 3.31
N SER A 104 -17.76 1.10 3.09
CA SER A 104 -16.70 2.07 3.31
C SER A 104 -17.28 3.37 3.84
N VAL A 105 -16.50 4.06 4.67
CA VAL A 105 -16.84 5.39 5.18
C VAL A 105 -15.60 6.27 5.18
N GLY A 106 -15.79 7.53 4.83
CA GLY A 106 -14.77 8.55 4.85
C GLY A 106 -15.38 9.93 4.93
N SER A 107 -14.55 10.93 4.73
CA SER A 107 -14.94 12.34 4.72
C SER A 107 -14.80 12.93 3.32
N GLY A 108 -15.47 14.04 3.10
CA GLY A 108 -15.33 14.86 1.91
C GLY A 108 -15.71 16.31 2.23
N PHE A 109 -15.56 17.18 1.26
CA PHE A 109 -15.91 18.58 1.42
C PHE A 109 -16.33 19.22 0.09
N PHE A 110 -17.25 20.16 0.15
CA PHE A 110 -17.69 20.93 -1.01
C PHE A 110 -16.61 21.93 -1.42
N VAL A 111 -16.33 21.98 -2.73
CA VAL A 111 -15.32 22.86 -3.35
C VAL A 111 -15.91 23.82 -4.38
N THR A 112 -17.20 23.71 -4.68
CA THR A 112 -17.93 24.67 -5.52
C THR A 112 -19.38 24.82 -5.07
N PRO A 113 -20.01 25.98 -5.33
CA PRO A 113 -21.44 26.17 -5.09
C PRO A 113 -22.35 25.24 -5.89
N GLN A 114 -21.82 24.60 -6.95
CA GLN A 114 -22.57 23.66 -7.80
C GLN A 114 -22.59 22.24 -7.23
N GLY A 115 -22.01 22.00 -6.04
CA GLY A 115 -22.04 20.72 -5.35
C GLY A 115 -20.94 19.75 -5.77
N HIS A 116 -19.78 20.25 -6.20
CA HIS A 116 -18.61 19.41 -6.38
C HIS A 116 -17.99 19.09 -5.01
N ILE A 117 -17.68 17.84 -4.80
CA ILE A 117 -17.09 17.32 -3.55
C ILE A 117 -15.76 16.65 -3.87
N LEU A 118 -14.74 16.92 -3.06
CA LEU A 118 -13.49 16.19 -3.07
C LEU A 118 -13.43 15.21 -1.90
N THR A 119 -12.81 14.06 -2.17
CA THR A 119 -12.51 12.99 -1.20
C THR A 119 -11.32 12.17 -1.70
N ASN A 120 -10.94 11.11 -0.95
CA ASN A 120 -9.96 10.15 -1.45
C ASN A 120 -10.59 9.11 -2.38
N PHE A 121 -9.77 8.60 -3.32
CA PHE A 121 -10.17 7.49 -4.19
C PHE A 121 -10.47 6.22 -3.40
N HIS A 122 -9.63 5.88 -2.41
CA HIS A 122 -9.85 4.66 -1.61
C HIS A 122 -11.19 4.66 -0.86
N VAL A 123 -11.76 5.82 -0.52
CA VAL A 123 -13.09 5.93 0.13
C VAL A 123 -14.20 5.50 -0.81
N VAL A 124 -14.08 5.79 -2.11
CA VAL A 124 -15.10 5.52 -3.13
C VAL A 124 -14.75 4.36 -4.06
N SER A 125 -13.61 3.71 -3.84
CA SER A 125 -13.03 2.74 -4.78
C SER A 125 -13.94 1.54 -5.05
N GLU A 126 -14.65 1.03 -4.04
CA GLU A 126 -15.58 -0.09 -4.24
C GLU A 126 -16.73 0.29 -5.18
N ALA A 127 -17.34 1.48 -4.99
CA ALA A 127 -18.39 1.96 -5.89
C ALA A 127 -17.84 2.30 -7.28
N ALA A 128 -16.63 2.86 -7.37
CA ALA A 128 -15.98 3.13 -8.63
C ALA A 128 -15.67 1.86 -9.44
N LEU A 129 -15.18 0.80 -8.78
CA LEU A 129 -14.74 -0.44 -9.42
C LEU A 129 -15.88 -1.45 -9.64
N LYS A 130 -16.92 -1.43 -8.78
CA LYS A 130 -18.06 -2.36 -8.79
C LYS A 130 -19.38 -1.59 -8.68
N PRO A 131 -19.69 -0.68 -9.64
CA PRO A 131 -20.87 0.19 -9.57
C PRO A 131 -22.19 -0.59 -9.64
N GLU A 132 -22.18 -1.84 -10.09
CA GLU A 132 -23.33 -2.72 -10.09
C GLU A 132 -23.71 -3.23 -8.69
N GLN A 133 -22.78 -3.20 -7.74
CA GLN A 133 -22.95 -3.72 -6.37
C GLN A 133 -23.08 -2.61 -5.32
N HIS A 134 -22.59 -1.40 -5.61
CA HIS A 134 -22.46 -0.33 -4.63
C HIS A 134 -23.06 0.98 -5.14
N ASP A 135 -23.65 1.73 -4.20
CA ASP A 135 -24.04 3.12 -4.36
C ASP A 135 -23.17 4.03 -3.50
N LEU A 136 -23.08 5.29 -3.88
CA LEU A 136 -22.42 6.34 -3.10
C LEU A 136 -23.45 7.32 -2.60
N VAL A 137 -23.35 7.65 -1.31
CA VAL A 137 -24.15 8.69 -0.67
C VAL A 137 -23.27 9.61 0.17
N TYR A 138 -23.68 10.86 0.32
CA TYR A 138 -23.10 11.75 1.31
C TYR A 138 -24.10 12.07 2.41
N VAL A 139 -23.56 12.35 3.60
CA VAL A 139 -24.33 12.80 4.75
C VAL A 139 -23.74 14.12 5.22
N THR A 140 -24.56 15.17 5.29
CA THR A 140 -24.15 16.50 5.77
C THR A 140 -24.05 16.52 7.30
N ALA A 141 -23.46 17.57 7.86
CA ALA A 141 -23.32 17.72 9.31
C ALA A 141 -24.68 17.86 10.06
N ASP A 142 -25.75 18.20 9.34
CA ASP A 142 -27.12 18.24 9.86
C ASP A 142 -27.92 16.94 9.59
N GLY A 143 -27.23 15.87 9.11
CA GLY A 143 -27.80 14.53 8.94
C GLY A 143 -28.60 14.30 7.67
N ARG A 144 -28.59 15.24 6.71
CA ARG A 144 -29.26 15.05 5.40
C ARG A 144 -28.41 14.12 4.52
N GLU A 145 -29.05 13.12 3.94
CA GLU A 145 -28.43 12.16 3.04
C GLU A 145 -28.90 12.38 1.61
N ALA A 146 -27.96 12.22 0.64
CA ALA A 146 -28.30 12.28 -0.77
C ALA A 146 -27.27 11.49 -1.61
N PRO A 147 -27.62 11.08 -2.85
CA PRO A 147 -26.73 10.31 -3.71
C PRO A 147 -25.56 11.15 -4.22
N LEU A 148 -24.48 10.43 -4.59
CA LEU A 148 -23.29 10.99 -5.21
C LEU A 148 -23.03 10.32 -6.56
N THR A 149 -22.46 11.08 -7.48
CA THR A 149 -21.91 10.57 -8.73
C THR A 149 -20.41 10.88 -8.81
N ILE A 150 -19.64 9.96 -9.38
CA ILE A 150 -18.20 10.15 -9.60
C ILE A 150 -18.05 10.90 -10.93
N LEU A 151 -17.27 11.99 -10.93
CA LEU A 151 -16.93 12.75 -12.13
C LEU A 151 -15.53 12.39 -12.63
N GLN A 152 -14.54 12.37 -11.72
CA GLN A 152 -13.14 12.18 -12.09
C GLN A 152 -12.36 11.50 -10.96
N LEU A 153 -11.36 10.72 -11.33
CA LEU A 153 -10.47 10.01 -10.41
C LEU A 153 -9.01 10.37 -10.66
N ASP A 154 -8.26 10.50 -9.60
CA ASP A 154 -6.81 10.58 -9.60
C ASP A 154 -6.27 9.50 -8.64
N VAL A 155 -6.08 8.31 -9.19
CA VAL A 155 -5.70 7.12 -8.44
C VAL A 155 -4.27 7.23 -7.91
N LEU A 156 -3.41 7.98 -8.62
CA LEU A 156 -2.01 8.15 -8.26
C LEU A 156 -1.81 9.04 -7.03
N HIS A 157 -2.71 10.01 -6.83
CA HIS A 157 -2.72 10.88 -5.67
C HIS A 157 -3.85 10.53 -4.68
N ASP A 158 -4.52 9.40 -4.91
CA ASP A 158 -5.63 8.94 -4.06
C ASP A 158 -6.73 9.99 -3.88
N LEU A 159 -7.20 10.61 -4.99
CA LEU A 159 -8.24 11.63 -5.00
C LEU A 159 -9.43 11.23 -5.89
N ALA A 160 -10.62 11.68 -5.52
CA ALA A 160 -11.85 11.57 -6.30
C ALA A 160 -12.63 12.88 -6.28
N LEU A 161 -13.12 13.28 -7.46
CA LEU A 161 -14.06 14.38 -7.62
C LEU A 161 -15.46 13.81 -7.85
N LEU A 162 -16.38 14.23 -7.00
CA LEU A 162 -17.75 13.78 -6.98
C LEU A 162 -18.70 14.94 -7.25
N ARG A 163 -19.94 14.63 -7.63
CA ARG A 163 -21.05 15.57 -7.73
C ARG A 163 -22.16 15.16 -6.77
N ALA A 164 -22.63 16.10 -5.97
CA ALA A 164 -23.81 15.91 -5.13
C ALA A 164 -25.06 15.82 -6.04
N GLY A 165 -25.84 14.77 -5.85
CA GLY A 165 -27.17 14.68 -6.39
C GLY A 165 -28.13 15.60 -5.63
N ASP A 166 -29.30 15.84 -6.20
CA ASP A 166 -30.34 16.63 -5.53
C ASP A 166 -30.80 15.88 -4.28
N ALA A 167 -30.54 16.44 -3.12
CA ALA A 167 -31.24 16.05 -1.91
C ALA A 167 -32.74 16.33 -2.14
N ALA A 168 -33.61 15.45 -1.68
CA ALA A 168 -35.06 15.66 -1.77
C ALA A 168 -35.39 17.12 -1.41
N PRO A 169 -36.19 17.85 -2.21
CA PRO A 169 -36.41 19.26 -2.02
C PRO A 169 -36.99 19.52 -0.65
N SER A 170 -36.23 20.16 0.21
CA SER A 170 -36.78 20.83 1.38
C SER A 170 -37.64 21.96 0.83
N ALA A 171 -38.92 22.02 1.22
CA ALA A 171 -39.90 22.96 0.73
C ALA A 171 -39.58 24.47 0.92
N ALA A 172 -38.36 24.80 1.33
CA ALA A 172 -37.90 26.15 1.66
C ALA A 172 -36.86 26.76 0.72
N SER A 173 -36.42 26.07 -0.34
CA SER A 173 -35.38 26.63 -1.22
C SER A 173 -35.89 26.87 -2.64
N GLY A 174 -36.25 28.15 -2.89
CA GLY A 174 -36.44 28.69 -4.26
C GLY A 174 -35.17 28.55 -5.12
N ALA A 175 -35.37 28.44 -6.41
CA ALA A 175 -34.44 28.37 -7.53
C ALA A 175 -32.92 28.37 -7.23
N GLY A 176 -32.26 27.24 -7.50
CA GLY A 176 -30.80 27.17 -7.57
C GLY A 176 -30.10 26.97 -6.21
N LYS A 177 -30.20 25.77 -5.64
CA LYS A 177 -29.48 25.43 -4.38
C LYS A 177 -27.98 25.60 -4.59
N ARG A 178 -27.40 26.58 -3.90
CA ARG A 178 -25.95 26.76 -3.82
C ARG A 178 -25.44 26.09 -2.54
N PHE A 179 -24.34 25.36 -2.67
CA PHE A 179 -23.61 24.83 -1.53
C PHE A 179 -22.57 25.85 -1.06
N ASP A 180 -22.37 25.94 0.24
CA ASP A 180 -21.16 26.59 0.76
C ASP A 180 -19.95 25.74 0.38
N ALA A 181 -18.87 26.37 -0.04
CA ALA A 181 -17.70 25.69 -0.57
C ALA A 181 -16.41 26.24 0.01
N LEU A 182 -15.43 25.35 0.26
CA LEU A 182 -14.09 25.72 0.69
C LEU A 182 -13.27 26.19 -0.52
N ALA A 183 -12.50 27.28 -0.32
CA ALA A 183 -11.54 27.76 -1.29
C ALA A 183 -10.17 27.13 -1.06
N PHE A 184 -9.40 26.91 -2.13
CA PHE A 184 -8.02 26.50 -2.02
C PHE A 184 -7.10 27.69 -1.67
N ARG A 185 -6.03 27.40 -0.91
CA ARG A 185 -4.97 28.38 -0.68
C ARG A 185 -4.37 28.81 -2.01
N PRO A 186 -4.13 30.13 -2.21
CA PRO A 186 -3.52 30.62 -3.43
C PRO A 186 -2.13 30.00 -3.68
N ALA A 187 -1.86 29.63 -4.94
CA ALA A 187 -0.59 28.96 -5.30
C ALA A 187 0.67 29.82 -5.08
N ASN A 188 0.52 31.13 -5.01
CA ASN A 188 1.59 32.09 -4.73
C ASN A 188 1.87 32.29 -3.23
N GLU A 189 1.15 31.58 -2.37
CA GLU A 189 1.30 31.60 -0.91
C GLU A 189 1.75 30.22 -0.39
N PRO A 190 3.04 29.87 -0.52
CA PRO A 190 3.53 28.58 -0.08
C PRO A 190 3.42 28.42 1.45
N LEU A 191 3.19 27.20 1.91
CA LEU A 191 3.19 26.88 3.34
C LEU A 191 4.59 27.03 3.93
N ALA A 192 4.68 27.70 5.08
CA ALA A 192 5.92 27.79 5.86
C ALA A 192 6.01 26.64 6.87
N GLN A 193 7.21 26.06 7.05
CA GLN A 193 7.41 25.02 8.05
C GLN A 193 7.08 25.51 9.45
N GLY A 194 6.28 24.75 10.20
CA GLY A 194 5.76 25.15 11.51
C GLY A 194 4.38 25.85 11.44
N GLU A 195 3.88 26.20 10.25
CA GLU A 195 2.55 26.77 10.07
C GLU A 195 1.47 25.81 10.56
N ARG A 196 0.45 26.35 11.18
CA ARG A 196 -0.65 25.56 11.72
C ARG A 196 -1.58 25.05 10.62
N ILE A 197 -1.96 23.81 10.75
CA ILE A 197 -2.95 23.14 9.88
C ILE A 197 -4.05 22.55 10.75
N TYR A 198 -5.29 22.69 10.30
CA TYR A 198 -6.48 22.13 10.90
C TYR A 198 -7.05 21.07 9.98
N SER A 199 -6.91 19.81 10.38
CA SER A 199 -7.49 18.68 9.66
C SER A 199 -8.90 18.41 10.17
N LEU A 200 -9.87 18.32 9.26
CA LEU A 200 -11.28 18.09 9.58
C LEU A 200 -11.75 16.76 8.95
N GLY A 201 -12.72 16.12 9.61
CA GLY A 201 -13.31 14.88 9.10
C GLY A 201 -14.24 14.25 10.13
N ASN A 202 -14.78 13.07 9.79
CA ASN A 202 -15.66 12.31 10.67
C ASN A 202 -14.95 11.03 11.16
N PRO A 203 -14.17 11.11 12.26
CA PRO A 203 -13.43 9.96 12.76
C PRO A 203 -14.39 8.86 13.22
N LEU A 204 -14.14 7.62 12.82
CA LEU A 204 -14.87 6.42 13.29
C LEU A 204 -16.41 6.51 13.20
N ASP A 205 -16.93 7.36 12.33
CA ASP A 205 -18.38 7.59 12.16
C ASP A 205 -19.09 8.11 13.43
N VAL A 206 -18.35 8.83 14.29
CA VAL A 206 -18.92 9.36 15.57
C VAL A 206 -19.27 10.85 15.52
N GLY A 207 -19.06 11.50 14.39
CA GLY A 207 -19.32 12.93 14.18
C GLY A 207 -18.10 13.68 13.68
N PHE A 208 -18.32 14.88 13.12
CA PHE A 208 -17.24 15.71 12.61
C PHE A 208 -16.37 16.26 13.74
N ALA A 209 -15.06 16.17 13.52
CA ALA A 209 -14.03 16.62 14.45
C ALA A 209 -12.97 17.46 13.73
N VAL A 210 -12.25 18.25 14.51
CA VAL A 210 -11.06 18.99 14.08
C VAL A 210 -9.84 18.52 14.84
N THR A 211 -8.74 18.30 14.13
CA THR A 211 -7.42 18.02 14.71
C THR A 211 -6.46 19.13 14.28
N GLN A 212 -5.80 19.76 15.25
CA GLN A 212 -4.77 20.77 15.00
C GLN A 212 -3.39 20.11 14.98
N GLY A 213 -2.53 20.55 14.05
CA GLY A 213 -1.15 20.15 13.93
C GLY A 213 -0.34 21.19 13.18
N THR A 214 0.86 20.79 12.71
CA THR A 214 1.80 21.67 12.01
C THR A 214 2.17 21.10 10.64
N TYR A 215 2.46 22.00 9.71
CA TYR A 215 3.14 21.68 8.47
C TYR A 215 4.63 21.44 8.74
N ASN A 216 5.13 20.24 8.49
CA ASN A 216 6.53 19.87 8.68
C ASN A 216 7.30 19.69 7.36
N GLY A 217 6.79 20.27 6.28
CA GLY A 217 7.36 20.14 4.95
C GLY A 217 6.79 18.95 4.16
N LEU A 218 7.40 18.69 3.03
CA LEU A 218 7.06 17.51 2.22
C LEU A 218 7.80 16.27 2.73
N VAL A 219 7.15 15.12 2.61
CA VAL A 219 7.74 13.83 2.98
C VAL A 219 8.95 13.56 2.09
N LYS A 220 10.11 13.41 2.72
CA LYS A 220 11.33 13.04 2.01
C LYS A 220 11.24 11.61 1.48
N ARG A 221 11.80 11.37 0.29
CA ARG A 221 11.85 10.05 -0.36
C ARG A 221 10.48 9.46 -0.75
N SER A 222 9.44 10.29 -0.84
CA SER A 222 8.19 9.88 -1.45
C SER A 222 8.25 10.00 -2.97
N PHE A 223 7.67 9.06 -3.69
CA PHE A 223 7.61 9.10 -5.16
C PHE A 223 6.68 10.21 -5.65
N TYR A 224 5.55 10.37 -5.00
CA TYR A 224 4.64 11.52 -5.16
C TYR A 224 4.73 12.44 -3.94
N PRO A 225 4.67 13.75 -4.11
CA PRO A 225 4.66 14.68 -2.99
C PRO A 225 3.53 14.40 -2.00
N GLN A 226 3.87 14.38 -0.72
CA GLN A 226 2.92 14.31 0.39
C GLN A 226 3.34 15.32 1.45
N ILE A 227 2.39 15.97 2.08
CA ILE A 227 2.63 16.85 3.22
C ILE A 227 2.81 15.98 4.48
N PHE A 228 3.88 16.25 5.23
CA PHE A 228 4.05 15.74 6.57
C PHE A 228 3.27 16.63 7.54
N PHE A 229 2.15 16.11 8.03
CA PHE A 229 1.31 16.75 9.03
C PHE A 229 1.66 16.24 10.43
N GLY A 230 2.08 17.16 11.30
CA GLY A 230 2.38 16.90 12.71
C GLY A 230 1.12 16.95 13.58
N GLY A 231 0.15 16.14 13.26
CA GLY A 231 -1.12 15.98 13.96
C GLY A 231 -1.72 14.60 13.75
N ALA A 232 -2.65 14.20 14.61
CA ALA A 232 -3.27 12.89 14.53
C ALA A 232 -4.40 12.84 13.49
N LEU A 233 -4.39 11.82 12.63
CA LEU A 233 -5.53 11.44 11.80
C LEU A 233 -6.09 10.09 12.28
N SER A 234 -7.39 9.97 12.27
CA SER A 234 -8.11 8.72 12.58
C SER A 234 -8.82 8.17 11.34
N ALA A 235 -9.12 6.86 11.36
CA ALA A 235 -9.95 6.24 10.34
C ALA A 235 -11.28 7.02 10.21
N GLY A 236 -11.76 7.22 8.98
CA GLY A 236 -12.93 8.05 8.68
C GLY A 236 -12.61 9.52 8.39
N MET A 237 -11.45 10.05 8.80
CA MET A 237 -11.02 11.41 8.43
C MET A 237 -10.45 11.48 7.01
N SER A 238 -10.13 10.35 6.39
CA SER A 238 -9.67 10.26 5.00
C SER A 238 -10.64 10.96 4.05
N GLY A 239 -10.10 11.77 3.13
CA GLY A 239 -10.87 12.58 2.18
C GLY A 239 -11.36 13.92 2.73
N GLY A 240 -11.27 14.16 4.03
CA GLY A 240 -11.58 15.46 4.62
C GLY A 240 -10.50 16.51 4.33
N PRO A 241 -10.84 17.81 4.46
CA PRO A 241 -9.92 18.90 4.17
C PRO A 241 -8.90 19.11 5.30
N ALA A 242 -7.71 19.55 4.93
CA ALA A 242 -6.77 20.20 5.81
C ALA A 242 -6.72 21.69 5.46
N LEU A 243 -6.94 22.56 6.45
CA LEU A 243 -7.12 23.99 6.28
C LEU A 243 -6.01 24.78 6.96
N ASP A 244 -5.67 25.96 6.44
CA ASP A 244 -4.86 26.96 7.12
C ASP A 244 -5.67 27.78 8.14
N GLU A 245 -5.06 28.80 8.74
CA GLU A 245 -5.71 29.69 9.74
C GLU A 245 -6.79 30.57 9.12
N GLU A 246 -6.75 30.81 7.81
CA GLU A 246 -7.72 31.56 7.05
C GLU A 246 -8.89 30.70 6.56
N GLY A 247 -8.80 29.38 6.69
CA GLY A 247 -9.83 28.41 6.26
C GLY A 247 -9.68 27.96 4.80
N HIS A 248 -8.52 28.19 4.16
CA HIS A 248 -8.23 27.70 2.82
C HIS A 248 -7.72 26.27 2.85
N VAL A 249 -8.09 25.50 1.85
CA VAL A 249 -7.64 24.12 1.69
C VAL A 249 -6.16 24.09 1.29
N VAL A 250 -5.33 23.51 2.15
CA VAL A 250 -3.91 23.25 1.91
C VAL A 250 -3.63 21.78 1.52
N GLY A 251 -4.56 20.89 1.82
CA GLY A 251 -4.42 19.47 1.49
C GLY A 251 -5.67 18.64 1.78
N VAL A 252 -5.59 17.35 1.45
CA VAL A 252 -6.64 16.36 1.71
C VAL A 252 -6.07 15.26 2.61
N ASN A 253 -6.77 14.93 3.67
CA ASN A 253 -6.36 13.89 4.62
C ASN A 253 -6.28 12.53 3.94
N VAL A 254 -5.20 11.77 4.11
CA VAL A 254 -5.08 10.46 3.43
C VAL A 254 -4.76 9.31 4.38
N ALA A 255 -3.74 9.45 5.21
CA ALA A 255 -3.26 8.34 6.02
C ALA A 255 -2.50 8.82 7.26
N ARG A 256 -2.29 7.87 8.18
CA ARG A 256 -1.38 8.01 9.32
C ARG A 256 -0.33 6.90 9.29
N ARG A 257 0.82 7.12 9.89
CA ARG A 257 1.74 6.03 10.21
C ARG A 257 1.18 5.20 11.37
N ILE A 258 1.28 3.88 11.25
CA ILE A 258 0.84 2.95 12.31
C ILE A 258 1.90 2.89 13.43
N ASP A 259 3.17 3.12 13.07
CA ASP A 259 4.36 3.05 13.92
C ASP A 259 4.81 4.42 14.47
N GLY A 260 4.00 5.47 14.31
CA GLY A 260 4.31 6.82 14.78
C GLY A 260 3.08 7.56 15.31
N GLU A 261 3.13 8.04 16.55
CA GLU A 261 2.12 8.95 17.06
C GLU A 261 2.25 10.31 16.38
N GLN A 262 1.11 10.92 16.02
CA GLN A 262 1.02 12.25 15.40
C GLN A 262 1.82 12.42 14.10
N VAL A 263 2.11 11.32 13.39
CA VAL A 263 2.70 11.35 12.05
C VAL A 263 1.64 10.98 11.04
N SER A 264 1.15 11.98 10.32
CA SER A 264 0.09 11.81 9.34
C SER A 264 0.49 12.45 8.00
N PHE A 265 -0.19 12.05 6.95
CA PHE A 265 0.10 12.52 5.60
C PHE A 265 -1.14 13.11 4.96
N LEU A 266 -0.91 14.20 4.19
CA LEU A 266 -1.95 14.84 3.39
C LEU A 266 -1.51 14.83 1.92
N VAL A 267 -2.47 14.70 1.03
CA VAL A 267 -2.27 15.03 -0.38
C VAL A 267 -2.21 16.55 -0.49
N PRO A 268 -1.18 17.15 -1.13
CA PRO A 268 -1.12 18.60 -1.34
C PRO A 268 -2.35 19.13 -2.07
N GLY A 269 -2.84 20.29 -1.67
CA GLY A 269 -4.05 20.92 -2.20
C GLY A 269 -3.99 21.21 -3.72
N GLU A 270 -2.79 21.41 -4.26
CA GLU A 270 -2.55 21.59 -5.69
C GLU A 270 -3.07 20.43 -6.56
N PHE A 271 -2.91 19.17 -6.11
CA PHE A 271 -3.44 18.02 -6.85
C PHE A 271 -4.96 17.98 -6.80
N ALA A 272 -5.56 18.34 -5.66
CA ALA A 272 -7.01 18.42 -5.51
C ALA A 272 -7.60 19.56 -6.36
N SER A 273 -6.97 20.72 -6.36
CA SER A 273 -7.34 21.86 -7.22
C SER A 273 -7.21 21.52 -8.71
N ALA A 274 -6.12 20.84 -9.10
CA ALA A 274 -5.93 20.39 -10.48
C ALA A 274 -6.99 19.34 -10.90
N LEU A 275 -7.37 18.44 -9.99
CA LEU A 275 -8.44 17.47 -10.24
C LEU A 275 -9.78 18.18 -10.46
N LEU A 276 -10.13 19.17 -9.63
CA LEU A 276 -11.31 20.00 -9.79
C LEU A 276 -11.29 20.73 -11.15
N ALA A 277 -10.17 21.38 -11.48
CA ALA A 277 -10.06 22.18 -12.72
C ALA A 277 -10.31 21.35 -13.97
N ARG A 278 -9.78 20.10 -14.03
CA ARG A 278 -9.98 19.21 -15.19
C ARG A 278 -11.27 18.41 -15.18
N GLY A 279 -11.94 18.28 -14.02
CA GLY A 279 -13.09 17.39 -13.86
C GLY A 279 -14.42 18.05 -13.56
N LYS A 280 -14.48 19.35 -13.25
CA LYS A 280 -15.73 20.02 -12.83
C LYS A 280 -16.85 19.98 -13.87
N ASP A 281 -16.49 19.98 -15.14
CA ASP A 281 -17.43 19.97 -16.27
C ASP A 281 -17.53 18.54 -16.89
N ALA A 282 -16.91 17.54 -16.29
CA ALA A 282 -16.96 16.17 -16.79
C ALA A 282 -18.34 15.53 -16.60
N ALA A 283 -18.72 14.69 -17.54
CA ALA A 283 -19.90 13.85 -17.39
C ALA A 283 -19.68 12.82 -16.26
N PRO A 284 -20.74 12.40 -15.57
CA PRO A 284 -20.67 11.33 -14.59
C PRO A 284 -20.03 10.04 -15.16
N LEU A 285 -19.17 9.41 -14.37
CA LEU A 285 -18.58 8.14 -14.73
C LEU A 285 -19.66 7.07 -14.91
N VAL A 286 -19.63 6.41 -16.07
CA VAL A 286 -20.55 5.31 -16.40
C VAL A 286 -19.77 3.99 -16.42
N GLY A 287 -20.28 2.99 -15.70
CA GLY A 287 -19.64 1.69 -15.61
C GLY A 287 -18.46 1.64 -14.66
N SER A 288 -17.65 0.59 -14.76
CA SER A 288 -16.51 0.36 -13.86
C SER A 288 -15.32 1.26 -14.19
N ALA A 289 -14.65 1.76 -13.14
CA ALA A 289 -13.45 2.58 -13.25
C ALA A 289 -12.16 1.81 -13.60
N TYR A 290 -12.19 0.47 -13.75
CA TYR A 290 -10.99 -0.30 -14.07
C TYR A 290 -10.19 0.23 -15.28
N PRO A 291 -10.82 0.68 -16.39
CA PRO A 291 -10.07 1.27 -17.52
C PRO A 291 -9.31 2.53 -17.15
N ILE A 292 -9.88 3.40 -16.32
CA ILE A 292 -9.24 4.64 -15.83
C ILE A 292 -8.07 4.31 -14.91
N VAL A 293 -8.27 3.33 -14.02
CA VAL A 293 -7.22 2.83 -13.11
C VAL A 293 -6.06 2.23 -13.90
N ASP A 294 -6.35 1.38 -14.89
CA ASP A 294 -5.35 0.73 -15.75
C ASP A 294 -4.51 1.78 -16.50
N GLU A 295 -5.14 2.78 -17.13
CA GLU A 295 -4.45 3.87 -17.83
C GLU A 295 -3.49 4.63 -16.90
N GLN A 296 -3.97 5.01 -15.71
CA GLN A 296 -3.14 5.75 -14.75
C GLN A 296 -1.98 4.89 -14.22
N LEU A 297 -2.23 3.61 -13.93
CA LEU A 297 -1.18 2.69 -13.49
C LEU A 297 -0.15 2.42 -14.59
N LEU A 298 -0.57 2.32 -15.87
CA LEU A 298 0.35 2.20 -17.01
C LEU A 298 1.25 3.42 -17.12
N LYS A 299 0.73 4.61 -16.91
CA LYS A 299 1.52 5.85 -16.88
C LYS A 299 2.48 5.88 -15.68
N HIS A 300 1.98 5.51 -14.50
CA HIS A 300 2.79 5.43 -13.29
C HIS A 300 3.98 4.48 -13.46
N GLN A 301 3.73 3.24 -13.87
CA GLN A 301 4.76 2.22 -13.99
C GLN A 301 5.83 2.58 -15.04
N ALA A 302 5.46 3.27 -16.11
CA ALA A 302 6.42 3.77 -17.09
C ALA A 302 7.37 4.80 -16.44
N THR A 303 6.81 5.81 -15.76
CA THR A 303 7.57 6.84 -15.05
C THR A 303 8.42 6.24 -13.93
N LEU A 304 7.86 5.30 -13.15
CA LEU A 304 8.57 4.61 -12.07
C LEU A 304 9.78 3.83 -12.61
N THR A 305 9.58 3.05 -13.68
CA THR A 305 10.64 2.25 -14.31
C THR A 305 11.77 3.13 -14.83
N ASP A 306 11.43 4.19 -15.57
CA ASP A 306 12.43 5.10 -16.12
C ASP A 306 13.23 5.83 -15.03
N ARG A 307 12.55 6.34 -14.01
CA ARG A 307 13.20 6.98 -12.86
C ARG A 307 14.05 6.00 -12.04
N PHE A 308 13.58 4.77 -11.87
CA PHE A 308 14.32 3.74 -11.13
C PHE A 308 15.61 3.37 -11.85
N ILE A 309 15.56 3.14 -13.15
CA ILE A 309 16.74 2.80 -13.95
C ILE A 309 17.71 3.99 -14.03
N ALA A 310 17.19 5.19 -14.22
CA ALA A 310 18.03 6.40 -14.38
C ALA A 310 18.81 6.78 -13.12
N GLN A 311 18.34 6.41 -11.92
CA GLN A 311 19.07 6.72 -10.68
C GLN A 311 20.33 5.89 -10.46
N GLY A 312 20.50 4.76 -11.20
CA GLY A 312 21.60 3.84 -11.04
C GLY A 312 21.63 3.12 -9.68
N TRP A 313 22.81 2.59 -9.34
CA TRP A 313 23.02 1.83 -8.11
C TRP A 313 24.05 2.53 -7.22
N LYS A 314 23.81 2.51 -5.90
CA LYS A 314 24.84 2.84 -4.91
C LYS A 314 25.94 1.79 -4.93
N GLU A 315 27.17 2.21 -4.70
CA GLU A 315 28.22 1.26 -4.33
C GLU A 315 27.93 0.72 -2.92
N ALA A 316 27.63 -0.57 -2.84
CA ALA A 316 27.50 -1.26 -1.56
C ALA A 316 28.84 -1.86 -1.17
N THR A 317 29.21 -1.73 0.12
CA THR A 317 30.42 -2.33 0.65
C THR A 317 30.17 -3.82 0.92
N HIS A 318 30.69 -4.66 0.03
CA HIS A 318 30.77 -6.12 0.23
C HIS A 318 32.19 -6.56 -0.19
N PRO A 319 32.85 -7.48 0.56
CA PRO A 319 34.25 -7.81 0.30
C PRO A 319 34.52 -8.43 -1.06
N ARG A 320 33.52 -9.07 -1.68
CA ARG A 320 33.69 -9.82 -2.95
C ARG A 320 32.82 -9.34 -4.09
N TYR A 321 31.58 -8.93 -3.81
CA TYR A 321 30.57 -8.67 -4.83
C TYR A 321 30.11 -7.22 -4.82
N ARG A 322 29.83 -6.68 -5.99
CA ARG A 322 28.95 -5.52 -6.14
C ARG A 322 27.52 -6.03 -6.14
N VAL A 323 26.72 -5.55 -5.21
CA VAL A 323 25.29 -5.87 -5.10
C VAL A 323 24.47 -4.63 -5.40
N PRO A 324 23.32 -4.74 -6.10
CA PRO A 324 22.51 -3.60 -6.49
C PRO A 324 21.75 -3.03 -5.29
N VAL A 325 22.24 -1.94 -4.71
CA VAL A 325 21.56 -1.17 -3.67
C VAL A 325 21.04 0.14 -4.27
N PRO A 326 19.74 0.44 -4.17
CA PRO A 326 19.22 1.68 -4.73
C PRO A 326 19.68 2.89 -3.91
N PRO A 327 19.85 4.07 -4.53
CA PRO A 327 20.05 5.32 -3.79
C PRO A 327 18.77 5.75 -3.06
N ASP A 328 18.94 6.55 -2.00
CA ASP A 328 17.84 7.05 -1.15
C ASP A 328 17.03 8.18 -1.81
N VAL A 329 16.58 8.00 -3.05
CA VAL A 329 15.81 9.03 -3.77
C VAL A 329 14.31 8.92 -3.43
N PHE A 330 13.72 7.73 -3.62
CA PHE A 330 12.33 7.43 -3.26
C PHE A 330 12.16 6.05 -2.61
N MET A 331 13.26 5.50 -2.09
CA MET A 331 13.30 4.24 -1.36
C MET A 331 13.99 4.44 -0.01
N ARG A 332 13.64 3.61 0.97
CA ARG A 332 14.32 3.54 2.27
C ARG A 332 14.89 2.15 2.44
N CYS A 333 16.13 2.09 2.90
CA CYS A 333 16.81 0.84 3.20
C CYS A 333 17.02 0.68 4.71
N TRP A 334 16.78 -0.53 5.21
CA TRP A 334 16.94 -0.92 6.59
C TRP A 334 17.89 -2.11 6.67
N GLY A 335 18.85 -2.06 7.58
CA GLY A 335 19.79 -3.16 7.83
C GLY A 335 19.38 -3.99 9.04
N THR A 336 19.57 -5.31 8.96
CA THR A 336 19.41 -6.25 10.07
C THR A 336 20.53 -7.27 9.99
N SER A 337 21.16 -7.60 11.13
CA SER A 337 22.15 -8.66 11.21
C SER A 337 21.75 -9.70 12.25
N THR A 338 22.09 -10.97 11.99
CA THR A 338 21.87 -12.07 12.91
C THR A 338 23.15 -12.87 13.02
N VAL A 339 23.69 -12.98 14.24
CA VAL A 339 24.82 -13.83 14.55
C VAL A 339 24.31 -15.02 15.36
N SER A 340 24.45 -16.21 14.81
CA SER A 340 24.01 -17.43 15.48
C SER A 340 24.98 -17.81 16.61
N GLN A 341 24.46 -17.82 17.83
CA GLN A 341 25.23 -18.28 19.00
C GLN A 341 25.48 -19.81 19.04
N THR A 342 24.66 -20.57 18.27
CA THR A 342 24.65 -22.05 18.30
C THR A 342 25.18 -22.70 17.02
N GLY A 343 26.08 -22.03 16.30
CA GLY A 343 26.64 -22.57 15.04
C GLY A 343 25.63 -22.61 13.88
N GLY A 344 24.75 -21.59 13.80
CA GLY A 344 23.82 -21.38 12.71
C GLY A 344 24.45 -20.71 11.50
N LEU A 345 23.63 -20.35 10.54
CA LEU A 345 23.99 -19.51 9.40
C LEU A 345 23.90 -18.04 9.84
N ASP A 346 25.04 -17.37 9.85
CA ASP A 346 25.08 -15.92 10.11
C ASP A 346 24.66 -15.18 8.85
N PHE A 347 23.92 -14.09 9.00
CA PHE A 347 23.56 -13.27 7.84
C PHE A 347 23.41 -11.78 8.19
N GLU A 348 23.69 -10.95 7.20
CA GLU A 348 23.36 -9.53 7.17
C GLU A 348 22.35 -9.30 6.07
N ARG A 349 21.28 -8.56 6.37
CA ARG A 349 20.19 -8.27 5.45
C ARG A 349 20.03 -6.77 5.28
N SER A 350 19.75 -6.37 4.05
CA SER A 350 19.28 -5.02 3.69
C SER A 350 17.95 -5.14 2.97
N ASP A 351 16.91 -4.53 3.51
CA ASP A 351 15.58 -4.40 2.90
C ASP A 351 15.38 -2.96 2.45
N CYS A 352 15.14 -2.73 1.16
CA CYS A 352 14.87 -1.42 0.58
C CYS A 352 13.45 -1.41 0.01
N VAL A 353 12.62 -0.46 0.44
CA VAL A 353 11.21 -0.38 0.04
C VAL A 353 10.81 1.04 -0.32
N MET A 354 9.87 1.17 -1.24
CA MET A 354 9.15 2.42 -1.49
C MET A 354 8.02 2.59 -0.46
N ASP A 355 7.87 3.81 0.05
CA ASP A 355 6.71 4.14 0.92
C ASP A 355 5.43 4.36 0.11
N THR A 356 5.55 4.72 -1.18
CA THR A 356 4.41 4.99 -2.07
C THR A 356 3.76 3.68 -2.51
N ARG A 357 2.44 3.60 -2.30
CA ARG A 357 1.58 2.49 -2.74
C ARG A 357 0.30 3.08 -3.31
N ILE A 358 -0.16 2.54 -4.43
CA ILE A 358 -1.40 2.97 -5.08
C ILE A 358 -2.52 2.01 -4.71
N PHE A 359 -3.61 2.55 -4.18
CA PHE A 359 -4.80 1.77 -3.82
C PHE A 359 -5.60 1.38 -5.06
N VAL A 360 -6.06 0.12 -5.11
CA VAL A 360 -6.99 -0.38 -6.12
C VAL A 360 -8.02 -1.26 -5.41
N GLY A 361 -9.05 -0.64 -4.85
CA GLY A 361 -10.05 -1.34 -4.05
C GLY A 361 -9.46 -1.92 -2.76
N ASP A 362 -9.39 -3.23 -2.67
CA ASP A 362 -8.92 -3.99 -1.50
C ASP A 362 -7.43 -4.40 -1.57
N PHE A 363 -6.69 -3.93 -2.56
CA PHE A 363 -5.25 -4.17 -2.68
C PHE A 363 -4.46 -2.91 -3.04
N THR A 364 -3.14 -3.00 -2.94
CA THR A 364 -2.20 -1.95 -3.36
C THR A 364 -1.21 -2.49 -4.38
N THR A 365 -0.71 -1.59 -5.25
CA THR A 365 0.26 -1.90 -6.31
C THR A 365 1.17 -0.71 -6.61
N GLY A 366 1.94 -0.74 -7.68
CA GLY A 366 2.75 0.39 -8.15
C GLY A 366 4.00 0.64 -7.31
N THR A 367 4.63 -0.40 -6.76
CA THR A 367 5.79 -0.27 -5.87
C THR A 367 6.95 -1.17 -6.30
N ILE A 368 8.16 -0.78 -5.89
CA ILE A 368 9.40 -1.57 -6.02
C ILE A 368 9.95 -1.83 -4.63
N SER A 369 10.47 -3.05 -4.41
CA SER A 369 11.24 -3.41 -3.23
C SER A 369 12.42 -4.31 -3.58
N LEU A 370 13.49 -4.20 -2.77
CA LEU A 370 14.69 -5.01 -2.92
C LEU A 370 15.10 -5.55 -1.56
N ARG A 371 15.69 -6.74 -1.58
CA ARG A 371 16.34 -7.37 -0.43
C ARG A 371 17.67 -7.96 -0.86
N HIS A 372 18.69 -7.77 -0.03
CA HIS A 372 19.95 -8.47 -0.14
C HIS A 372 20.31 -9.10 1.20
N GLU A 373 20.84 -10.32 1.14
CA GLU A 373 21.27 -11.09 2.28
C GLU A 373 22.67 -11.64 2.02
N SER A 374 23.63 -11.22 2.82
CA SER A 374 24.98 -11.77 2.83
C SER A 374 25.08 -12.86 3.90
N TYR A 375 25.47 -14.06 3.52
CA TYR A 375 25.51 -15.23 4.38
C TYR A 375 26.94 -15.64 4.67
N ASP A 376 27.24 -15.91 5.96
CA ASP A 376 28.48 -16.54 6.43
C ASP A 376 28.17 -17.86 7.14
N GLY A 377 28.64 -18.94 6.57
CA GLY A 377 28.54 -20.31 7.09
C GLY A 377 29.90 -20.95 7.34
N THR A 378 30.98 -20.17 7.51
CA THR A 378 32.32 -20.69 7.78
C THR A 378 32.39 -21.62 9.00
N LYS A 379 31.52 -21.36 10.01
CA LYS A 379 31.35 -22.20 11.21
C LYS A 379 30.58 -23.50 10.95
N LEU A 380 29.93 -23.65 9.80
CA LEU A 380 29.07 -24.80 9.50
C LEU A 380 29.76 -25.89 8.69
N GLY A 381 30.80 -25.57 7.95
CA GLY A 381 31.35 -26.40 6.90
C GLY A 381 30.50 -26.45 5.61
N ALA A 382 31.10 -26.81 4.49
CA ALA A 382 30.54 -26.64 3.14
C ALA A 382 29.16 -27.33 2.94
N LEU A 383 29.00 -28.58 3.38
CA LEU A 383 27.73 -29.30 3.13
C LEU A 383 26.54 -28.71 3.91
N ARG A 384 26.76 -28.33 5.17
CA ARG A 384 25.72 -27.73 6.01
C ARG A 384 25.39 -26.31 5.50
N PHE A 385 26.41 -25.56 5.08
CA PHE A 385 26.22 -24.27 4.44
C PHE A 385 25.36 -24.41 3.18
N ALA A 386 25.76 -25.28 2.24
CA ALA A 386 25.05 -25.48 0.98
C ALA A 386 23.57 -25.83 1.22
N SER A 387 23.28 -26.74 2.18
CA SER A 387 21.92 -27.12 2.54
C SER A 387 21.10 -25.94 3.08
N ARG A 388 21.66 -25.14 4.00
CA ARG A 388 20.94 -24.00 4.61
C ARG A 388 20.81 -22.82 3.63
N TYR A 389 21.85 -22.54 2.85
CA TYR A 389 21.87 -21.51 1.84
C TYR A 389 20.84 -21.79 0.71
N ALA A 390 20.76 -23.05 0.25
CA ALA A 390 19.72 -23.47 -0.67
C ALA A 390 18.31 -23.39 -0.07
N ALA A 391 18.15 -23.76 1.20
CA ALA A 391 16.86 -23.70 1.89
C ALA A 391 16.39 -22.26 2.17
N SER A 392 17.29 -21.28 2.28
CA SER A 392 16.94 -19.86 2.42
C SER A 392 16.51 -19.22 1.11
N PHE A 393 16.92 -19.77 -0.04
CA PHE A 393 16.53 -19.31 -1.37
C PHE A 393 15.12 -19.77 -1.70
N ARG A 394 14.15 -18.91 -1.45
CA ARG A 394 12.72 -19.19 -1.65
C ARG A 394 12.12 -18.29 -2.71
N ASN A 395 11.54 -18.89 -3.73
CA ASN A 395 10.96 -18.23 -4.88
C ASN A 395 9.44 -17.97 -4.77
N GLU A 396 8.78 -18.41 -3.68
CA GLU A 396 7.32 -18.43 -3.64
C GLU A 396 6.67 -17.20 -3.05
N SER A 397 7.41 -16.29 -2.46
CA SER A 397 6.80 -15.21 -1.70
C SER A 397 6.57 -13.94 -2.50
N PHE A 398 5.69 -13.98 -3.50
CA PHE A 398 4.93 -12.76 -3.78
C PHE A 398 4.11 -12.38 -2.54
N VAL A 399 3.98 -11.07 -2.29
CA VAL A 399 2.98 -10.58 -1.33
C VAL A 399 1.67 -11.28 -1.67
N ARG A 400 1.06 -11.94 -0.68
CA ARG A 400 -0.19 -12.67 -0.87
C ARG A 400 -1.28 -11.69 -1.28
N LEU A 401 -1.52 -11.57 -2.57
CA LEU A 401 -2.79 -11.05 -3.07
C LEU A 401 -3.73 -12.23 -3.26
N SER A 402 -5.00 -11.96 -3.06
CA SER A 402 -6.06 -12.93 -3.24
C SER A 402 -6.03 -13.48 -4.68
N SER A 403 -6.26 -14.76 -4.85
CA SER A 403 -6.48 -15.41 -6.16
C SER A 403 -7.62 -14.74 -6.96
N GLN A 404 -8.41 -13.89 -6.33
CA GLN A 404 -9.44 -13.07 -6.97
C GLN A 404 -8.83 -12.02 -7.92
N HIS A 405 -7.71 -11.40 -7.56
CA HIS A 405 -7.12 -10.28 -8.33
C HIS A 405 -6.04 -10.70 -9.30
N GLN A 406 -5.35 -11.81 -9.04
CA GLN A 406 -4.17 -12.21 -9.80
C GLN A 406 -4.18 -13.68 -10.20
N THR A 407 -3.39 -14.02 -11.21
CA THR A 407 -3.10 -15.39 -11.60
C THR A 407 -2.11 -16.03 -10.62
N LYS A 408 -1.98 -17.36 -10.70
CA LYS A 408 -0.86 -18.04 -10.07
C LYS A 408 0.45 -17.56 -10.71
N PRO A 409 1.54 -17.41 -9.94
CA PRO A 409 2.83 -17.06 -10.51
C PRO A 409 3.36 -18.19 -11.40
N ARG A 410 4.07 -17.80 -12.45
CA ARG A 410 4.91 -18.67 -13.27
C ARG A 410 6.35 -18.26 -13.05
N CYS A 411 7.20 -19.21 -12.75
CA CYS A 411 8.62 -18.99 -12.49
C CYS A 411 9.46 -19.77 -13.48
N GLU A 412 10.54 -19.15 -13.92
CA GLU A 412 11.61 -19.77 -14.70
C GLU A 412 12.93 -19.58 -13.96
N GLU A 413 13.77 -20.60 -14.00
CA GLU A 413 15.05 -20.66 -13.31
C GLU A 413 16.14 -20.92 -14.33
N ASP A 414 17.27 -20.21 -14.20
CA ASP A 414 18.44 -20.42 -15.03
C ASP A 414 19.72 -20.11 -14.24
N TYR A 415 20.85 -20.63 -14.76
CA TYR A 415 22.18 -20.35 -14.27
C TYR A 415 22.85 -19.39 -15.25
N ILE A 416 23.20 -18.21 -14.77
CA ILE A 416 23.80 -17.14 -15.58
C ILE A 416 25.20 -16.83 -15.09
N ASP A 417 26.06 -16.41 -16.00
CA ASP A 417 27.41 -15.93 -15.70
C ASP A 417 27.48 -14.41 -15.91
N ARG A 418 28.07 -13.72 -14.94
CA ARG A 418 28.32 -12.27 -14.99
C ARG A 418 29.81 -12.00 -14.83
N ASP A 419 30.53 -11.97 -15.96
CA ASP A 419 31.98 -11.76 -16.00
C ASP A 419 32.74 -12.75 -15.10
N GLY A 420 32.38 -14.03 -15.19
CA GLY A 420 32.93 -15.11 -14.38
C GLY A 420 32.24 -15.31 -13.00
N LEU A 421 31.29 -14.49 -12.62
CA LEU A 421 30.49 -14.69 -11.43
C LEU A 421 29.28 -15.61 -11.72
N PRO A 422 29.29 -16.89 -11.27
CA PRO A 422 28.16 -17.78 -11.48
C PRO A 422 27.01 -17.44 -10.55
N LEU A 423 25.83 -17.24 -11.13
CA LEU A 423 24.61 -16.89 -10.41
C LEU A 423 23.50 -17.89 -10.75
N ARG A 424 22.73 -18.30 -9.75
CA ARG A 424 21.41 -18.88 -9.92
C ARG A 424 20.39 -17.74 -9.96
N ALA A 425 19.57 -17.67 -10.98
CA ALA A 425 18.53 -16.65 -11.13
C ALA A 425 17.16 -17.30 -11.31
N VAL A 426 16.14 -16.76 -10.63
CA VAL A 426 14.74 -17.16 -10.78
C VAL A 426 13.94 -15.91 -11.08
N VAL A 427 13.14 -15.93 -12.15
CA VAL A 427 12.21 -14.85 -12.50
C VAL A 427 10.80 -15.40 -12.41
N CYS A 428 10.01 -14.83 -11.55
CA CYS A 428 8.60 -15.17 -11.36
C CYS A 428 7.70 -14.01 -11.80
N MET A 429 6.62 -14.30 -12.51
CA MET A 429 5.64 -13.30 -12.92
C MET A 429 4.22 -13.80 -12.68
N ARG A 430 3.30 -12.86 -12.37
CA ARG A 430 1.86 -13.09 -12.32
C ARG A 430 1.11 -11.89 -12.90
N ALA A 431 -0.03 -12.15 -13.56
CA ALA A 431 -0.83 -11.12 -14.20
C ALA A 431 -1.98 -10.67 -13.30
N TYR A 432 -2.40 -9.42 -13.43
CA TYR A 432 -3.66 -8.93 -12.87
C TYR A 432 -4.83 -9.31 -13.77
N LYS A 433 -5.93 -9.79 -13.18
CA LYS A 433 -7.11 -10.27 -13.94
C LYS A 433 -7.95 -9.13 -14.54
N LYS A 434 -7.98 -7.98 -13.86
CA LYS A 434 -8.77 -6.81 -14.27
C LYS A 434 -7.92 -5.63 -14.77
N LEU A 435 -6.60 -5.79 -14.81
CA LEU A 435 -5.62 -4.84 -15.31
C LEU A 435 -4.71 -5.60 -16.31
N PRO A 436 -5.17 -5.83 -17.54
CA PRO A 436 -4.64 -6.89 -18.41
C PRO A 436 -3.21 -6.67 -18.89
N GLN A 437 -2.70 -5.45 -18.83
CA GLN A 437 -1.33 -5.13 -19.24
C GLN A 437 -0.34 -5.06 -18.08
N LEU A 438 -0.80 -5.32 -16.85
CA LEU A 438 0.01 -5.19 -15.65
C LEU A 438 0.33 -6.55 -15.02
N TYR A 439 1.54 -6.63 -14.50
CA TYR A 439 2.12 -7.82 -13.90
C TYR A 439 2.85 -7.44 -12.60
N ASP A 440 2.94 -8.41 -11.69
CA ASP A 440 3.99 -8.38 -10.67
C ASP A 440 5.13 -9.27 -11.14
N VAL A 441 6.36 -8.82 -10.92
CA VAL A 441 7.58 -9.56 -11.18
C VAL A 441 8.40 -9.69 -9.89
N ALA A 442 8.96 -10.87 -9.65
CA ALA A 442 9.98 -11.11 -8.65
C ALA A 442 11.21 -11.72 -9.32
N VAL A 443 12.37 -11.16 -9.03
CA VAL A 443 13.66 -11.67 -9.49
C VAL A 443 14.48 -12.06 -8.27
N LEU A 444 14.87 -13.31 -8.20
CA LEU A 444 15.72 -13.84 -7.13
C LEU A 444 17.05 -14.24 -7.71
N VAL A 445 18.11 -14.01 -6.94
CA VAL A 445 19.47 -14.33 -7.35
C VAL A 445 20.25 -14.94 -6.18
N ALA A 446 21.14 -15.88 -6.46
CA ALA A 446 22.08 -16.41 -5.48
C ALA A 446 23.45 -16.60 -6.13
N THR A 447 24.52 -16.20 -5.44
CA THR A 447 25.92 -16.47 -5.87
C THR A 447 26.29 -17.93 -5.62
N LEU A 448 27.10 -18.52 -6.50
CA LEU A 448 27.45 -19.95 -6.47
C LEU A 448 28.97 -20.21 -6.46
N ASP A 449 29.77 -19.17 -6.31
CA ASP A 449 31.23 -19.25 -6.39
C ASP A 449 31.92 -19.75 -5.11
N GLN A 450 31.22 -19.70 -3.96
CA GLN A 450 31.79 -20.07 -2.66
C GLN A 450 31.04 -21.21 -1.98
N SER A 451 31.78 -22.03 -1.25
CA SER A 451 31.26 -23.21 -0.54
C SER A 451 30.80 -22.93 0.90
N GLN A 452 31.08 -21.75 1.46
CA GLN A 452 30.76 -21.40 2.87
C GLN A 452 30.24 -19.98 3.04
N THR A 453 30.25 -19.16 1.99
CA THR A 453 29.71 -17.80 2.01
C THR A 453 28.91 -17.55 0.73
N GLY A 454 28.03 -16.56 0.73
CA GLY A 454 27.29 -16.21 -0.49
C GLY A 454 26.35 -15.04 -0.26
N VAL A 455 25.84 -14.50 -1.36
CA VAL A 455 24.85 -13.43 -1.36
C VAL A 455 23.60 -13.93 -2.07
N GLN A 456 22.44 -13.68 -1.46
CA GLN A 456 21.14 -13.81 -2.09
C GLN A 456 20.51 -12.44 -2.25
N GLY A 457 19.83 -12.25 -3.36
CA GLY A 457 19.10 -11.03 -3.65
C GLY A 457 17.69 -11.31 -4.11
N ARG A 458 16.80 -10.37 -3.84
CA ARG A 458 15.43 -10.36 -4.31
C ARG A 458 15.04 -8.95 -4.75
N PHE A 459 14.44 -8.86 -5.91
CA PHE A 459 13.85 -7.66 -6.47
C PHE A 459 12.38 -7.94 -6.76
N ASP A 460 11.48 -7.11 -6.29
CA ASP A 460 10.06 -7.17 -6.60
C ASP A 460 9.61 -5.85 -7.22
N ALA A 461 8.85 -5.92 -8.33
CA ALA A 461 8.11 -4.79 -8.88
C ALA A 461 6.65 -5.19 -9.09
N GLN A 462 5.74 -4.35 -8.63
CA GLN A 462 4.29 -4.59 -8.68
C GLN A 462 3.62 -3.63 -9.65
N GLY A 463 2.69 -4.16 -10.46
CA GLY A 463 1.90 -3.37 -11.38
C GLY A 463 2.72 -2.79 -12.53
N VAL A 464 3.65 -3.55 -13.10
CA VAL A 464 4.49 -3.14 -14.24
C VAL A 464 4.05 -3.83 -15.53
N SER A 465 4.26 -3.18 -16.68
CA SER A 465 4.06 -3.81 -17.98
C SER A 465 5.08 -4.91 -18.22
N PHE A 466 4.78 -5.87 -19.10
CA PHE A 466 5.70 -6.95 -19.44
C PHE A 466 7.07 -6.43 -19.92
N ALA A 467 7.07 -5.41 -20.79
CA ALA A 467 8.31 -4.81 -21.29
C ALA A 467 9.14 -4.17 -20.16
N ASN A 468 8.49 -3.46 -19.24
CA ASN A 468 9.16 -2.83 -18.10
C ASN A 468 9.61 -3.87 -17.05
N ALA A 469 8.86 -4.95 -16.86
CA ALA A 469 9.30 -6.08 -16.04
C ALA A 469 10.63 -6.66 -16.56
N GLN A 470 10.77 -6.84 -17.89
CA GLN A 470 12.01 -7.30 -18.50
C GLN A 470 13.16 -6.28 -18.35
N ARG A 471 12.90 -4.99 -18.54
CA ARG A 471 13.89 -3.91 -18.35
C ARG A 471 14.42 -3.90 -16.92
N LEU A 472 13.51 -3.94 -15.94
CA LEU A 472 13.84 -3.94 -14.51
C LEU A 472 14.61 -5.21 -14.11
N ALA A 473 14.16 -6.39 -14.54
CA ALA A 473 14.85 -7.64 -14.26
C ALA A 473 16.28 -7.64 -14.81
N ARG A 474 16.47 -7.19 -16.05
CA ARG A 474 17.79 -7.06 -16.66
C ARG A 474 18.65 -6.07 -15.89
N HIS A 475 18.13 -4.87 -15.60
CA HIS A 475 18.85 -3.83 -14.85
C HIS A 475 19.33 -4.34 -13.49
N TYR A 476 18.49 -5.12 -12.81
CA TYR A 476 18.83 -5.72 -11.52
C TYR A 476 19.91 -6.81 -11.65
N LEU A 477 19.76 -7.75 -12.58
CA LEU A 477 20.70 -8.85 -12.77
C LEU A 477 22.06 -8.38 -13.30
N ASP A 478 22.08 -7.37 -14.17
CA ASP A 478 23.33 -6.81 -14.75
C ASP A 478 24.15 -6.02 -13.71
N ALA A 479 23.59 -5.72 -12.56
CA ALA A 479 24.29 -5.00 -11.50
C ALA A 479 25.14 -5.89 -10.59
N TYR A 480 24.97 -7.23 -10.65
CA TYR A 480 25.82 -8.18 -9.92
C TYR A 480 27.17 -8.35 -10.63
N ARG A 481 28.26 -8.07 -9.93
CA ARG A 481 29.65 -8.15 -10.45
C ARG A 481 30.63 -8.46 -9.35
N TRP A 482 31.85 -8.81 -9.71
CA TRP A 482 32.99 -8.81 -8.82
C TRP A 482 33.36 -7.38 -8.38
N VAL A 483 33.86 -7.23 -7.14
CA VAL A 483 34.43 -5.94 -6.64
C VAL A 483 35.73 -5.61 -7.38
N ALA A 484 36.56 -6.60 -7.61
CA ALA A 484 37.79 -6.48 -8.37
C ALA A 484 37.80 -7.51 -9.50
N PRO A 485 38.47 -7.24 -10.63
CA PRO A 485 38.72 -8.27 -11.66
C PRO A 485 39.46 -9.46 -11.05
N HIS A 486 39.00 -10.66 -11.31
CA HIS A 486 39.68 -11.91 -10.97
C HIS A 486 40.53 -12.36 -12.14
#